data_114525462be6b40ac575eb3ded17d6d1
#
_entry.id   114525462be6b40ac575eb3ded17d6d1
#
_cell.length_a   1.000
_cell.length_b   1.000
_cell.length_c   1.000
_cell.angle_alpha   90.00
_cell.angle_beta   90.00
_cell.angle_gamma   90.00
#
_symmetry.space_group_name_H-M   'P 1'
#
loop_
_entity.id
_entity.type
_entity.pdbx_description
1 polymer ?
#
loop_
_entity_poly.entity_id
_entity_poly.type
_entity_poly.pdbx_seq_one_letter_code
_entity_poly.pdbx_strand_id
1 'polypeptide(L)'
;MSTINYDLKKIKALVFDVDGVLSANVIPMSSEGEPLRTVNIKDGYSLHLAAKQGVLLGIITGGRTEAVRKRFTSLGFEDGNIYMGSSVKIHDYHDFRDRHGLKDEEILYVGDDIPDLEVMRECGLPCCPKDAVPEAVSYTHLRAHETCADL
;
A
#
# COMPACT_ATOMS: atom_id res chain seq x y z
N MET A 1 24.41 -5.70 2.21
CA MET A 1 23.47 -4.55 2.11
C MET A 1 22.76 -4.64 0.78
N SER A 2 21.44 -4.82 0.79
CA SER A 2 20.70 -4.82 -0.47
C SER A 2 20.65 -3.40 -1.01
N THR A 3 20.90 -3.25 -2.31
CA THR A 3 20.89 -1.96 -2.98
C THR A 3 19.59 -1.84 -3.77
N ILE A 4 18.76 -0.87 -3.42
CA ILE A 4 17.56 -0.57 -4.19
C ILE A 4 18.00 0.23 -5.41
N ASN A 5 17.80 -0.35 -6.60
CA ASN A 5 18.15 0.30 -7.85
C ASN A 5 17.05 1.31 -8.27
N TYR A 6 16.81 2.28 -7.42
CA TYR A 6 15.85 3.35 -7.64
C TYR A 6 16.24 4.58 -6.82
N ASP A 7 16.07 5.76 -7.39
CA ASP A 7 16.32 7.01 -6.65
C ASP A 7 15.13 7.31 -5.73
N LEU A 8 15.25 6.94 -4.47
CA LEU A 8 14.20 7.12 -3.46
C LEU A 8 13.84 8.59 -3.23
N LYS A 9 14.71 9.53 -3.60
CA LYS A 9 14.40 10.97 -3.50
C LYS A 9 13.29 11.42 -4.43
N LYS A 10 13.00 10.64 -5.47
CA LYS A 10 11.88 10.91 -6.38
C LYS A 10 10.53 10.63 -5.75
N ILE A 11 10.47 9.73 -4.75
CA ILE A 11 9.21 9.29 -4.16
C ILE A 11 8.59 10.40 -3.32
N LYS A 12 7.36 10.77 -3.68
CA LYS A 12 6.54 11.76 -2.98
C LYS A 12 5.30 11.15 -2.36
N ALA A 13 4.91 9.96 -2.80
CA ALA A 13 3.71 9.29 -2.33
C ALA A 13 3.94 7.80 -2.11
N LEU A 14 3.31 7.28 -1.06
CA LEU A 14 3.25 5.86 -0.74
C LEU A 14 1.80 5.42 -0.81
N VAL A 15 1.51 4.44 -1.64
CA VAL A 15 0.16 3.90 -1.82
C VAL A 15 0.17 2.41 -1.52
N PHE A 16 -0.81 1.95 -0.75
CA PHE A 16 -0.84 0.58 -0.22
C PHE A 16 -2.17 -0.10 -0.50
N ASP A 17 -2.11 -1.41 -0.78
CA ASP A 17 -3.22 -2.29 -0.49
C ASP A 17 -3.29 -2.55 1.03
N VAL A 18 -4.39 -3.11 1.51
CA VAL A 18 -4.56 -3.40 2.94
C VAL A 18 -4.38 -4.88 3.22
N ASP A 19 -5.21 -5.74 2.66
CA ASP A 19 -5.18 -7.16 2.96
C ASP A 19 -3.93 -7.82 2.37
N GLY A 20 -3.14 -8.44 3.22
CA GLY A 20 -1.85 -9.01 2.84
C GLY A 20 -0.68 -8.03 2.82
N VAL A 21 -0.92 -6.74 3.00
CA VAL A 21 0.11 -5.67 2.99
C VAL A 21 0.18 -4.99 4.36
N LEU A 22 -0.84 -4.22 4.72
CA LEU A 22 -0.92 -3.53 6.01
C LEU A 22 -1.73 -4.30 7.06
N SER A 23 -2.40 -5.36 6.66
CA SER A 23 -3.10 -6.33 7.50
C SER A 23 -2.66 -7.73 7.08
N ALA A 24 -2.86 -8.72 7.95
CA ALA A 24 -2.56 -10.11 7.61
C ALA A 24 -3.46 -10.58 6.46
N ASN A 25 -2.98 -11.55 5.68
CA ASN A 25 -3.75 -12.15 4.59
C ASN A 25 -4.61 -13.34 5.04
N VAL A 26 -4.41 -13.81 6.27
CA VAL A 26 -5.26 -14.83 6.93
C VAL A 26 -5.77 -14.20 8.22
N ILE A 27 -7.05 -13.87 8.23
CA ILE A 27 -7.67 -13.15 9.36
C ILE A 27 -9.02 -13.78 9.71
N PRO A 28 -9.45 -13.67 10.98
CA PRO A 28 -10.75 -14.17 11.39
C PRO A 28 -11.88 -13.34 10.78
N MET A 29 -13.07 -13.96 10.76
CA MET A 29 -14.29 -13.33 10.30
C MET A 29 -15.24 -13.14 11.49
N SER A 30 -15.92 -12.00 11.55
CA SER A 30 -16.94 -11.76 12.57
C SER A 30 -18.20 -12.60 12.30
N SER A 31 -19.09 -12.66 13.29
CA SER A 31 -20.39 -13.33 13.13
C SER A 31 -21.26 -12.69 12.05
N GLU A 32 -21.01 -11.42 11.72
CA GLU A 32 -21.71 -10.68 10.68
C GLU A 32 -21.07 -10.85 9.29
N GLY A 33 -20.01 -11.66 9.18
CA GLY A 33 -19.31 -11.88 7.92
C GLY A 33 -18.29 -10.82 7.56
N GLU A 34 -17.89 -9.98 8.52
CA GLU A 34 -16.89 -8.93 8.30
C GLU A 34 -15.46 -9.44 8.60
N PRO A 35 -14.49 -9.19 7.72
CA PRO A 35 -13.09 -9.49 8.03
C PRO A 35 -12.59 -8.65 9.21
N LEU A 36 -11.99 -9.31 10.20
CA LEU A 36 -11.40 -8.65 11.37
C LEU A 36 -9.91 -8.37 11.10
N ARG A 37 -9.64 -7.28 10.42
CA ARG A 37 -8.30 -6.94 10.00
C ARG A 37 -7.38 -6.65 11.18
N THR A 38 -6.15 -7.16 11.06
CA THR A 38 -5.07 -6.91 12.02
C THR A 38 -4.40 -5.58 11.74
N VAL A 39 -3.72 -5.04 12.75
CA VAL A 39 -2.90 -3.85 12.60
C VAL A 39 -1.48 -4.16 13.02
N ASN A 40 -0.51 -3.62 12.28
CA ASN A 40 0.90 -3.68 12.67
C ASN A 40 1.26 -2.34 13.30
N ILE A 41 1.65 -2.38 14.59
CA ILE A 41 1.92 -1.18 15.37
C ILE A 41 3.14 -0.43 14.83
N LYS A 42 4.17 -1.16 14.38
CA LYS A 42 5.38 -0.55 13.82
C LYS A 42 5.12 0.13 12.49
N ASP A 43 4.33 -0.52 11.62
CA ASP A 43 3.88 0.10 10.37
C ASP A 43 3.09 1.38 10.66
N GLY A 44 2.18 1.32 11.64
CA GLY A 44 1.38 2.48 12.03
C GLY A 44 2.24 3.66 12.47
N TYR A 45 3.25 3.41 13.29
CA TYR A 45 4.18 4.45 13.70
C TYR A 45 4.93 5.06 12.51
N SER A 46 5.45 4.22 11.62
CA SER A 46 6.20 4.66 10.45
C SER A 46 5.35 5.47 9.48
N LEU A 47 4.12 5.04 9.25
CA LEU A 47 3.18 5.75 8.38
C LEU A 47 2.78 7.10 8.96
N HIS A 48 2.53 7.15 10.27
CA HIS A 48 2.22 8.42 10.95
C HIS A 48 3.39 9.40 10.86
N LEU A 49 4.62 8.91 11.03
CA LEU A 49 5.82 9.72 10.88
C LEU A 49 5.97 10.24 9.44
N ALA A 50 5.74 9.38 8.44
CA ALA A 50 5.79 9.77 7.03
C ALA A 50 4.77 10.87 6.72
N ALA A 51 3.54 10.74 7.22
CA ALA A 51 2.52 11.77 7.07
C ALA A 51 2.97 13.11 7.65
N LYS A 52 3.57 13.09 8.84
CA LYS A 52 4.10 14.31 9.47
C LYS A 52 5.22 14.96 8.67
N GLN A 53 5.97 14.17 7.91
CA GLN A 53 7.04 14.67 7.05
C GLN A 53 6.55 15.17 5.69
N GLY A 54 5.24 15.16 5.48
CA GLY A 54 4.65 15.66 4.23
C GLY A 54 4.59 14.66 3.10
N VAL A 55 4.85 13.37 3.36
CA VAL A 55 4.69 12.31 2.36
C VAL A 55 3.20 12.07 2.14
N LEU A 56 2.77 12.04 0.88
CA LEU A 56 1.39 11.70 0.54
C LEU A 56 1.17 10.20 0.76
N LEU A 57 0.09 9.88 1.46
CA LEU A 57 -0.27 8.49 1.76
C LEU A 57 -1.63 8.16 1.16
N GLY A 58 -1.74 6.98 0.54
CA GLY A 58 -2.97 6.52 -0.08
C GLY A 58 -3.23 5.05 0.20
N ILE A 59 -4.51 4.69 0.23
CA ILE A 59 -4.99 3.31 0.33
C ILE A 59 -5.86 3.00 -0.88
N ILE A 60 -5.63 1.85 -1.50
CA ILE A 60 -6.50 1.30 -2.54
C ILE A 60 -6.81 -0.15 -2.17
N THR A 61 -8.02 -0.40 -1.70
CA THR A 61 -8.42 -1.72 -1.20
C THR A 61 -9.77 -2.16 -1.74
N GLY A 62 -9.92 -3.46 -1.97
CA GLY A 62 -11.23 -4.05 -2.27
C GLY A 62 -12.14 -4.12 -1.06
N GLY A 63 -11.59 -3.99 0.16
CA GLY A 63 -12.35 -4.01 1.40
C GLY A 63 -13.31 -2.82 1.53
N ARG A 64 -14.42 -3.04 2.26
CA ARG A 64 -15.48 -2.02 2.42
C ARG A 64 -15.77 -1.68 3.87
N THR A 65 -15.04 -2.28 4.80
CA THR A 65 -15.28 -2.11 6.24
C THR A 65 -14.79 -0.74 6.70
N GLU A 66 -15.64 0.03 7.34
CA GLU A 66 -15.32 1.36 7.84
C GLU A 66 -14.15 1.38 8.85
N ALA A 67 -13.85 0.25 9.49
CA ALA A 67 -12.70 0.13 10.36
C ALA A 67 -11.39 0.47 9.64
N VAL A 68 -11.28 0.17 8.34
CA VAL A 68 -10.12 0.54 7.51
C VAL A 68 -9.98 2.06 7.47
N ARG A 69 -11.04 2.77 7.14
CA ARG A 69 -11.02 4.24 7.07
C ARG A 69 -10.64 4.86 8.42
N LYS A 70 -11.28 4.39 9.50
CA LYS A 70 -10.99 4.88 10.85
C LYS A 70 -9.53 4.67 11.24
N ARG A 71 -8.99 3.47 10.94
CA ARG A 71 -7.59 3.16 11.26
C ARG A 71 -6.64 4.12 10.56
N PHE A 72 -6.78 4.27 9.25
CA PHE A 72 -5.78 5.00 8.47
C PHE A 72 -5.94 6.52 8.58
N THR A 73 -7.15 7.04 8.74
CA THR A 73 -7.31 8.47 9.05
C THR A 73 -6.68 8.81 10.40
N SER A 74 -6.75 7.91 11.38
CA SER A 74 -6.08 8.12 12.68
C SER A 74 -4.57 8.20 12.57
N LEU A 75 -3.98 7.62 11.52
CA LEU A 75 -2.53 7.66 11.27
C LEU A 75 -2.09 8.89 10.46
N GLY A 76 -3.03 9.66 9.94
CA GLY A 76 -2.73 10.85 9.16
C GLY A 76 -2.98 10.71 7.66
N PHE A 77 -3.59 9.62 7.20
CA PHE A 77 -4.07 9.52 5.82
C PHE A 77 -5.26 10.47 5.66
N GLU A 78 -5.26 11.27 4.62
CA GLU A 78 -6.42 12.09 4.28
C GLU A 78 -7.57 11.18 3.82
N ASP A 79 -8.79 11.50 4.25
CA ASP A 79 -9.97 10.69 3.93
C ASP A 79 -10.16 10.50 2.43
N GLY A 80 -9.94 11.53 1.64
CA GLY A 80 -10.04 11.48 0.18
C GLY A 80 -9.00 10.61 -0.51
N ASN A 81 -7.97 10.16 0.20
CA ASN A 81 -6.91 9.29 -0.31
C ASN A 81 -7.12 7.81 0.07
N ILE A 82 -8.26 7.49 0.66
CA ILE A 82 -8.61 6.12 1.04
C ILE A 82 -9.72 5.64 0.09
N TYR A 83 -9.32 4.78 -0.85
CA TYR A 83 -10.21 4.19 -1.85
C TYR A 83 -10.61 2.79 -1.38
N MET A 84 -11.86 2.66 -0.93
CA MET A 84 -12.44 1.38 -0.49
C MET A 84 -13.40 0.83 -1.54
N GLY A 85 -13.60 -0.49 -1.52
CA GLY A 85 -14.45 -1.15 -2.50
C GLY A 85 -13.92 -1.06 -3.93
N SER A 86 -12.61 -0.91 -4.07
CA SER A 86 -11.96 -0.74 -5.38
C SER A 86 -11.97 -2.07 -6.14
N SER A 87 -12.79 -2.16 -7.17
CA SER A 87 -12.89 -3.34 -8.04
C SER A 87 -11.86 -3.32 -9.16
N VAL A 88 -11.46 -2.13 -9.62
CA VAL A 88 -10.45 -1.91 -10.65
C VAL A 88 -9.45 -0.90 -10.11
N LYS A 89 -8.41 -1.38 -9.45
CA LYS A 89 -7.48 -0.55 -8.70
C LYS A 89 -6.75 0.49 -9.54
N ILE A 90 -6.50 0.21 -10.82
CA ILE A 90 -5.79 1.16 -11.68
C ILE A 90 -6.57 2.47 -11.87
N HIS A 91 -7.89 2.45 -11.84
CA HIS A 91 -8.71 3.66 -11.97
C HIS A 91 -8.53 4.56 -10.74
N ASP A 92 -8.54 3.98 -9.55
CA ASP A 92 -8.33 4.73 -8.31
C ASP A 92 -6.90 5.22 -8.18
N TYR A 93 -5.93 4.44 -8.67
CA TYR A 93 -4.54 4.85 -8.75
C TYR A 93 -4.39 6.09 -9.66
N HIS A 94 -5.01 6.08 -10.84
CA HIS A 94 -4.97 7.24 -11.74
C HIS A 94 -5.62 8.46 -11.09
N ASP A 95 -6.75 8.29 -10.41
CA ASP A 95 -7.41 9.40 -9.70
C ASP A 95 -6.50 9.99 -8.63
N PHE A 96 -5.89 9.15 -7.80
CA PHE A 96 -4.94 9.59 -6.78
C PHE A 96 -3.76 10.35 -7.40
N ARG A 97 -3.11 9.75 -8.40
CA ARG A 97 -1.95 10.33 -9.09
C ARG A 97 -2.30 11.70 -9.68
N ASP A 98 -3.38 11.77 -10.46
CA ASP A 98 -3.72 12.97 -11.22
C ASP A 98 -4.26 14.07 -10.32
N ARG A 99 -5.03 13.73 -9.30
CA ARG A 99 -5.54 14.69 -8.32
C ARG A 99 -4.44 15.37 -7.52
N HIS A 100 -3.35 14.67 -7.27
CA HIS A 100 -2.18 15.22 -6.57
C HIS A 100 -1.09 15.75 -7.50
N GLY A 101 -1.32 15.74 -8.81
CA GLY A 101 -0.35 16.23 -9.80
C GLY A 101 0.97 15.43 -9.80
N LEU A 102 0.91 14.14 -9.49
CA LEU A 102 2.07 13.28 -9.42
C LEU A 102 2.36 12.62 -10.76
N LYS A 103 3.65 12.26 -10.95
CA LYS A 103 4.10 11.36 -12.01
C LYS A 103 4.20 9.96 -11.46
N ASP A 104 4.07 8.94 -12.32
CA ASP A 104 4.22 7.55 -11.90
C ASP A 104 5.55 7.30 -11.18
N GLU A 105 6.64 7.89 -11.67
CA GLU A 105 7.98 7.73 -11.06
C GLU A 105 8.09 8.28 -9.63
N GLU A 106 7.11 9.06 -9.20
CA GLU A 106 7.06 9.66 -7.85
C GLU A 106 6.25 8.83 -6.85
N ILE A 107 5.70 7.68 -7.29
CA ILE A 107 4.81 6.86 -6.48
C ILE A 107 5.42 5.47 -6.22
N LEU A 108 5.51 5.13 -4.94
CA LEU A 108 5.77 3.77 -4.48
C LEU A 108 4.43 3.11 -4.20
N TYR A 109 4.22 1.90 -4.73
CA TYR A 109 3.01 1.12 -4.50
C TYR A 109 3.36 -0.23 -3.90
N VAL A 110 2.65 -0.63 -2.84
CA VAL A 110 2.82 -1.94 -2.22
C VAL A 110 1.56 -2.77 -2.43
N GLY A 111 1.71 -3.85 -3.17
CA GLY A 111 0.64 -4.81 -3.45
C GLY A 111 1.12 -6.24 -3.28
N ASP A 112 0.20 -7.19 -3.13
CA ASP A 112 0.53 -8.58 -2.86
C ASP A 112 -0.17 -9.59 -3.77
N ASP A 113 -1.18 -9.17 -4.53
CA ASP A 113 -2.06 -10.09 -5.24
C ASP A 113 -2.37 -9.61 -6.66
N ILE A 114 -3.06 -10.46 -7.42
CA ILE A 114 -3.40 -10.24 -8.82
C ILE A 114 -4.07 -8.89 -9.08
N PRO A 115 -5.04 -8.42 -8.25
CA PRO A 115 -5.66 -7.11 -8.48
C PRO A 115 -4.69 -5.92 -8.43
N ASP A 116 -3.50 -6.10 -7.87
CA ASP A 116 -2.50 -5.04 -7.76
C ASP A 116 -1.61 -4.91 -8.99
N LEU A 117 -1.59 -5.91 -9.88
CA LEU A 117 -0.58 -6.02 -10.93
C LEU A 117 -0.59 -4.85 -11.91
N GLU A 118 -1.76 -4.35 -12.30
CA GLU A 118 -1.83 -3.23 -13.24
C GLU A 118 -1.19 -1.98 -12.65
N VAL A 119 -1.45 -1.70 -11.37
CA VAL A 119 -0.83 -0.57 -10.67
C VAL A 119 0.68 -0.78 -10.54
N MET A 120 1.10 -2.00 -10.16
CA MET A 120 2.51 -2.32 -10.00
C MET A 120 3.31 -2.19 -11.29
N ARG A 121 2.67 -2.43 -12.44
CA ARG A 121 3.30 -2.24 -13.75
C ARG A 121 3.50 -0.78 -14.10
N GLU A 122 2.63 0.09 -13.63
CA GLU A 122 2.64 1.51 -14.01
C GLU A 122 3.39 2.38 -13.02
N CYS A 123 3.31 2.11 -11.73
CA CYS A 123 3.96 2.95 -10.70
C CYS A 123 5.49 2.92 -10.84
N GLY A 124 6.14 3.93 -10.25
CA GLY A 124 7.59 4.05 -10.32
C GLY A 124 8.34 2.99 -9.53
N LEU A 125 7.89 2.71 -8.32
CA LEU A 125 8.56 1.74 -7.43
C LEU A 125 7.55 0.73 -6.89
N PRO A 126 7.32 -0.38 -7.62
CA PRO A 126 6.48 -1.46 -7.11
C PRO A 126 7.20 -2.28 -6.04
N CYS A 127 6.48 -2.55 -4.96
CA CYS A 127 6.96 -3.33 -3.83
C CYS A 127 5.94 -4.40 -3.46
N CYS A 128 6.39 -5.45 -2.80
CA CYS A 128 5.49 -6.47 -2.28
C CYS A 128 6.02 -7.05 -0.97
N PRO A 129 5.13 -7.62 -0.12
CA PRO A 129 5.59 -8.40 1.03
C PRO A 129 6.17 -9.76 0.61
N LYS A 130 6.82 -10.40 1.56
CA LYS A 130 7.48 -11.70 1.36
C LYS A 130 6.55 -12.76 0.77
N ASP A 131 5.31 -12.80 1.24
CA ASP A 131 4.32 -13.82 0.93
C ASP A 131 3.35 -13.42 -0.19
N ALA A 132 3.73 -12.42 -0.98
CA ALA A 132 2.97 -12.02 -2.15
C ALA A 132 2.91 -13.16 -3.19
N VAL A 133 1.89 -13.11 -4.05
CA VAL A 133 1.78 -14.07 -5.15
C VAL A 133 2.98 -13.93 -6.11
N PRO A 134 3.41 -15.04 -6.78
CA PRO A 134 4.58 -15.00 -7.66
C PRO A 134 4.52 -13.92 -8.73
N GLU A 135 3.35 -13.64 -9.27
CA GLU A 135 3.13 -12.60 -10.28
C GLU A 135 3.49 -11.21 -9.73
N ALA A 136 3.09 -10.91 -8.50
CA ALA A 136 3.45 -9.63 -7.85
C ALA A 136 4.96 -9.56 -7.59
N VAL A 137 5.56 -10.66 -7.14
CA VAL A 137 7.01 -10.73 -6.91
C VAL A 137 7.78 -10.40 -8.18
N SER A 138 7.32 -10.83 -9.35
CA SER A 138 8.01 -10.59 -10.62
C SER A 138 8.06 -9.10 -11.02
N TYR A 139 7.16 -8.27 -10.50
CA TYR A 139 7.14 -6.82 -10.75
C TYR A 139 7.80 -5.99 -9.65
N THR A 140 8.13 -6.59 -8.52
CA THR A 140 8.64 -5.82 -7.39
C THR A 140 10.13 -5.50 -7.56
N HIS A 141 10.51 -4.28 -7.16
CA HIS A 141 11.90 -3.89 -6.94
C HIS A 141 12.36 -4.18 -5.52
N LEU A 142 11.41 -4.37 -4.60
CA LEU A 142 11.69 -4.52 -3.18
C LEU A 142 10.69 -5.45 -2.53
N ARG A 143 11.18 -6.55 -1.95
CA ARG A 143 10.39 -7.43 -1.09
C ARG A 143 10.63 -7.02 0.36
N ALA A 144 9.55 -6.78 1.09
CA ALA A 144 9.64 -6.20 2.44
C ALA A 144 10.55 -6.98 3.40
N HIS A 145 10.52 -8.32 3.34
CA HIS A 145 11.38 -9.15 4.21
C HIS A 145 12.86 -9.08 3.83
N GLU A 146 13.17 -8.79 2.57
CA GLU A 146 14.56 -8.67 2.12
C GLU A 146 15.21 -7.42 2.71
N THR A 147 14.45 -6.35 2.87
CA THR A 147 14.97 -5.14 3.52
C THR A 147 15.20 -5.35 5.02
N CYS A 148 14.39 -6.16 5.67
CA CYS A 148 14.51 -6.40 7.12
C CYS A 148 15.48 -7.54 7.44
N ALA A 149 15.52 -8.59 6.61
CA ALA A 149 16.33 -9.78 6.86
C ALA A 149 17.76 -9.65 6.36
N ASP A 150 17.98 -8.86 5.31
CA ASP A 150 19.29 -8.68 4.71
C ASP A 150 20.02 -7.43 5.24
N LEU A 151 19.35 -6.67 6.07
CA LEU A 151 19.92 -5.54 6.80
C LEU A 151 20.41 -6.00 8.17
#